data_fc067eed0fb3d7d588442d85511b7cb1
#
_entry.id   fc067eed0fb3d7d588442d85511b7cb1
#
_cell.length_a   1.000
_cell.length_b   1.000
_cell.length_c   1.000
_cell.angle_alpha   90.00
_cell.angle_beta   90.00
_cell.angle_gamma   90.00
#
_symmetry.space_group_name_H-M   'P 1'
#
loop_
_entity.id
_entity.type
_entity.pdbx_description
1 polymer ?
#
loop_
_entity_poly.entity_id
_entity_poly.type
_entity_poly.pdbx_seq_one_letter_code
_entity_poly.pdbx_strand_id
1 'polypeptide(L)'
;GIKSPIYCDNRMILSYPTTRNFIKEKLAEKSKDFDTFDVVAGVATAGIAHGMLLADALNVPFIYVRDKAKGHGRQNQIEGDLKPNSRVLVVEDLISKGGSYLKAVDVLKEAGGEVIGVLAIFTYGFEKADQAFSNANCPLKTLSNYDALIPEAIENQYISDSDLNFLKSWRTEVGSSK
;
A
#
# COMPACT_ATOMS: atom_id res chain seq x y z
N GLY A 1 17.63 13.06 1.65
CA GLY A 1 16.74 11.96 2.01
C GLY A 1 16.66 11.81 3.52
N ILE A 2 15.59 11.24 4.01
CA ILE A 2 15.41 10.95 5.44
C ILE A 2 16.33 9.77 5.79
N LYS A 3 17.15 9.93 6.84
CA LYS A 3 17.89 8.80 7.39
C LYS A 3 16.91 7.92 8.16
N SER A 4 16.68 6.70 7.67
CA SER A 4 15.80 5.73 8.31
C SER A 4 16.63 4.64 9.01
N PRO A 5 16.31 4.29 10.27
CA PRO A 5 16.98 3.19 10.97
C PRO A 5 16.49 1.82 10.47
N ILE A 6 15.39 1.78 9.73
CA ILE A 6 14.86 0.55 9.14
C ILE A 6 14.59 0.75 7.66
N TYR A 7 14.69 -0.34 6.90
CA TYR A 7 14.31 -0.41 5.50
C TYR A 7 13.35 -1.58 5.29
N CYS A 8 12.12 -1.27 4.86
CA CYS A 8 11.11 -2.28 4.55
C CYS A 8 11.12 -2.54 3.04
N ASP A 9 11.46 -3.76 2.65
CA ASP A 9 11.41 -4.20 1.24
C ASP A 9 10.45 -5.38 1.07
N ASN A 10 9.18 -5.08 0.92
CA ASN A 10 8.14 -6.08 0.71
C ASN A 10 8.29 -6.83 -0.63
N ARG A 11 9.09 -6.32 -1.57
CA ARG A 11 9.34 -6.97 -2.86
C ARG A 11 10.15 -8.26 -2.70
N MET A 12 10.95 -8.36 -1.64
CA MET A 12 11.69 -9.59 -1.30
C MET A 12 10.77 -10.78 -1.11
N ILE A 13 9.55 -10.56 -0.61
CA ILE A 13 8.52 -11.59 -0.40
C ILE A 13 8.21 -12.35 -1.70
N LEU A 14 8.27 -11.67 -2.83
CA LEU A 14 7.94 -12.25 -4.14
C LEU A 14 8.83 -13.43 -4.52
N SER A 15 10.07 -13.47 -4.01
CA SER A 15 11.03 -14.54 -4.27
C SER A 15 10.83 -15.79 -3.41
N TYR A 16 9.96 -15.72 -2.39
CA TYR A 16 9.71 -16.82 -1.45
C TYR A 16 8.27 -17.34 -1.59
N PRO A 17 8.02 -18.43 -2.34
CA PRO A 17 6.66 -18.87 -2.67
C PRO A 17 5.74 -19.08 -1.47
N THR A 18 6.23 -19.65 -0.38
CA THR A 18 5.44 -19.88 0.84
C THR A 18 4.99 -18.56 1.46
N THR A 19 5.92 -17.62 1.67
CA THR A 19 5.61 -16.30 2.23
C THR A 19 4.73 -15.48 1.29
N ARG A 20 5.01 -15.52 0.00
CA ARG A 20 4.20 -14.86 -1.03
C ARG A 20 2.74 -15.36 -1.02
N ASN A 21 2.53 -16.67 -0.92
CA ASN A 21 1.19 -17.25 -0.86
C ASN A 21 0.47 -16.86 0.44
N PHE A 22 1.18 -16.88 1.57
CA PHE A 22 0.64 -16.40 2.84
C PHE A 22 0.17 -14.93 2.74
N ILE A 23 0.99 -14.03 2.19
CA ILE A 23 0.61 -12.62 1.99
C ILE A 23 -0.58 -12.50 1.03
N LYS A 24 -0.61 -13.26 -0.07
CA LYS A 24 -1.75 -13.31 -0.98
C LYS A 24 -3.05 -13.67 -0.25
N GLU A 25 -3.03 -14.72 0.56
CA GLU A 25 -4.19 -15.15 1.34
C GLU A 25 -4.62 -14.08 2.35
N LYS A 26 -3.66 -13.45 3.05
CA LYS A 26 -3.96 -12.36 3.99
C LYS A 26 -4.51 -11.11 3.32
N LEU A 27 -4.02 -10.76 2.12
CA LEU A 27 -4.61 -9.68 1.32
C LEU A 27 -6.06 -10.02 0.92
N ALA A 28 -6.32 -11.25 0.47
CA ALA A 28 -7.68 -11.69 0.12
C ALA A 28 -8.62 -11.73 1.32
N GLU A 29 -8.13 -12.12 2.50
CA GLU A 29 -8.89 -12.06 3.75
C GLU A 29 -9.20 -10.60 4.11
N LYS A 30 -8.18 -9.73 4.11
CA LYS A 30 -8.28 -8.33 4.52
C LYS A 30 -9.12 -7.48 3.55
N SER A 31 -9.16 -7.85 2.26
CA SER A 31 -9.98 -7.16 1.27
C SER A 31 -11.49 -7.23 1.57
N LYS A 32 -11.93 -8.22 2.35
CA LYS A 32 -13.32 -8.36 2.79
C LYS A 32 -13.77 -7.28 3.79
N ASP A 33 -12.82 -6.54 4.36
CA ASP A 33 -13.10 -5.40 5.24
C ASP A 33 -13.51 -4.13 4.47
N PHE A 34 -13.47 -4.16 3.13
CA PHE A 34 -13.96 -3.10 2.25
C PHE A 34 -15.33 -3.47 1.67
N ASP A 35 -16.00 -2.47 1.12
CA ASP A 35 -17.19 -2.71 0.30
C ASP A 35 -16.81 -3.56 -0.94
N THR A 36 -17.81 -4.15 -1.57
CA THR A 36 -17.61 -4.92 -2.81
C THR A 36 -16.94 -4.06 -3.88
N PHE A 37 -16.04 -4.64 -4.66
CA PHE A 37 -15.30 -3.96 -5.74
C PHE A 37 -15.28 -4.82 -7.00
N ASP A 38 -15.07 -4.15 -8.12
CA ASP A 38 -15.14 -4.77 -9.45
C ASP A 38 -13.76 -5.05 -10.02
N VAL A 39 -12.72 -4.32 -9.55
CA VAL A 39 -11.36 -4.39 -10.08
C VAL A 39 -10.33 -4.07 -9.01
N VAL A 40 -9.17 -4.72 -9.09
CA VAL A 40 -8.00 -4.41 -8.28
C VAL A 40 -7.03 -3.55 -9.09
N ALA A 41 -6.52 -2.48 -8.49
CA ALA A 41 -5.51 -1.61 -9.10
C ALA A 41 -4.20 -1.63 -8.31
N GLY A 42 -3.11 -2.15 -8.89
CA GLY A 42 -1.78 -2.07 -8.29
C GLY A 42 -1.12 -0.71 -8.51
N VAL A 43 -0.43 -0.17 -7.50
CA VAL A 43 0.38 1.04 -7.68
C VAL A 43 1.79 0.65 -8.09
N ALA A 44 2.25 1.18 -9.21
CA ALA A 44 3.60 0.89 -9.69
C ALA A 44 4.67 1.50 -8.75
N THR A 45 5.75 0.77 -8.44
CA THR A 45 6.11 -0.50 -9.04
C THR A 45 5.73 -1.69 -8.15
N ALA A 46 5.90 -1.56 -6.83
CA ALA A 46 5.83 -2.69 -5.90
C ALA A 46 4.39 -3.23 -5.69
N GLY A 47 3.38 -2.36 -5.76
CA GLY A 47 1.98 -2.77 -5.65
C GLY A 47 1.46 -3.61 -6.83
N ILE A 48 2.15 -3.61 -7.99
CA ILE A 48 1.72 -4.38 -9.17
C ILE A 48 1.66 -5.87 -8.87
N ALA A 49 2.75 -6.44 -8.38
CA ALA A 49 2.83 -7.89 -8.16
C ALA A 49 1.85 -8.35 -7.07
N HIS A 50 1.76 -7.62 -5.97
CA HIS A 50 0.85 -7.95 -4.88
C HIS A 50 -0.62 -7.75 -5.29
N GLY A 51 -0.92 -6.70 -6.05
CA GLY A 51 -2.25 -6.46 -6.60
C GLY A 51 -2.69 -7.55 -7.58
N MET A 52 -1.78 -8.00 -8.47
CA MET A 52 -2.05 -9.09 -9.39
C MET A 52 -2.33 -10.42 -8.65
N LEU A 53 -1.54 -10.72 -7.61
CA LEU A 53 -1.76 -11.90 -6.79
C LEU A 53 -3.12 -11.87 -6.07
N LEU A 54 -3.55 -10.68 -5.59
CA LEU A 54 -4.87 -10.51 -4.99
C LEU A 54 -5.99 -10.69 -6.03
N ALA A 55 -5.87 -10.06 -7.20
CA ALA A 55 -6.85 -10.16 -8.27
C ALA A 55 -7.03 -11.60 -8.75
N ASP A 56 -5.93 -12.34 -8.91
CA ASP A 56 -5.92 -13.77 -9.25
C ASP A 56 -6.65 -14.60 -8.17
N ALA A 57 -6.32 -14.38 -6.89
CA ALA A 57 -6.95 -15.09 -5.78
C ALA A 57 -8.48 -14.86 -5.68
N LEU A 58 -8.95 -13.71 -6.09
CA LEU A 58 -10.37 -13.31 -6.05
C LEU A 58 -11.08 -13.50 -7.38
N ASN A 59 -10.35 -13.86 -8.44
CA ASN A 59 -10.85 -13.99 -9.81
C ASN A 59 -11.56 -12.70 -10.29
N VAL A 60 -10.94 -11.55 -10.06
CA VAL A 60 -11.41 -10.23 -10.51
C VAL A 60 -10.42 -9.59 -11.49
N PRO A 61 -10.87 -8.65 -12.33
CA PRO A 61 -9.99 -7.88 -13.21
C PRO A 61 -8.86 -7.17 -12.46
N PHE A 62 -7.72 -7.02 -13.14
CA PHE A 62 -6.56 -6.29 -12.64
C PHE A 62 -6.12 -5.20 -13.60
N ILE A 63 -5.80 -4.03 -13.02
CA ILE A 63 -5.16 -2.91 -13.70
C ILE A 63 -3.99 -2.42 -12.84
N TYR A 64 -3.12 -1.56 -13.38
CA TYR A 64 -2.15 -0.88 -12.53
C TYR A 64 -1.93 0.57 -12.95
N VAL A 65 -1.57 1.40 -11.97
CA VAL A 65 -1.30 2.82 -12.16
C VAL A 65 0.19 3.07 -12.14
N ARG A 66 0.72 3.69 -13.18
CA ARG A 66 2.12 4.05 -13.33
C ARG A 66 2.44 5.35 -12.60
N ASP A 67 3.68 5.48 -12.15
CA ASP A 67 4.18 6.72 -11.52
C ASP A 67 4.16 7.91 -12.50
N LYS A 68 4.41 7.65 -13.79
CA LYS A 68 4.43 8.69 -14.85
C LYS A 68 3.64 8.26 -16.06
N ALA A 69 2.95 9.24 -16.68
CA ALA A 69 2.26 9.05 -17.95
C ALA A 69 3.23 8.72 -19.10
N LYS A 70 2.78 7.88 -20.06
CA LYS A 70 3.41 7.73 -21.36
C LYS A 70 2.92 8.86 -22.28
N GLY A 71 3.74 9.88 -22.52
CA GLY A 71 3.36 10.98 -23.39
C GLY A 71 2.49 12.02 -22.69
N HIS A 72 1.60 12.66 -23.44
CA HIS A 72 0.74 13.74 -22.93
C HIS A 72 -0.60 13.19 -22.46
N GLY A 73 -1.00 13.51 -21.22
CA GLY A 73 -2.30 13.20 -20.61
C GLY A 73 -2.24 12.13 -19.50
N ARG A 74 -3.04 12.36 -18.42
CA ARG A 74 -3.07 11.46 -17.23
C ARG A 74 -3.72 10.11 -17.50
N GLN A 75 -4.59 9.99 -18.51
CA GLN A 75 -5.23 8.73 -18.92
C GLN A 75 -4.21 7.67 -19.37
N ASN A 76 -2.99 8.08 -19.75
CA ASN A 76 -1.91 7.17 -20.14
C ASN A 76 -1.12 6.61 -18.93
N GLN A 77 -1.60 6.79 -17.70
CA GLN A 77 -0.99 6.22 -16.49
C GLN A 77 -1.64 4.91 -16.06
N ILE A 78 -2.83 4.56 -16.55
CA ILE A 78 -3.50 3.30 -16.26
C ILE A 78 -3.18 2.31 -17.36
N GLU A 79 -2.72 1.14 -16.96
CA GLU A 79 -2.52 -0.01 -17.83
C GLU A 79 -3.56 -1.08 -17.48
N GLY A 80 -4.24 -1.58 -18.50
CA GLY A 80 -5.42 -2.42 -18.39
C GLY A 80 -6.69 -1.67 -18.79
N ASP A 81 -7.84 -2.31 -18.63
CA ASP A 81 -9.13 -1.79 -19.06
C ASP A 81 -9.99 -1.42 -17.83
N LEU A 82 -9.99 -0.14 -17.46
CA LEU A 82 -10.85 0.40 -16.41
C LEU A 82 -12.20 0.81 -17.03
N LYS A 83 -13.25 0.09 -16.67
CA LYS A 83 -14.62 0.46 -17.10
C LYS A 83 -15.11 1.68 -16.30
N PRO A 84 -15.88 2.59 -16.91
CA PRO A 84 -16.50 3.70 -16.19
C PRO A 84 -17.34 3.21 -15.01
N ASN A 85 -17.26 3.93 -13.89
CA ASN A 85 -17.97 3.63 -12.64
C ASN A 85 -17.60 2.30 -11.98
N SER A 86 -16.49 1.64 -12.41
CA SER A 86 -15.99 0.48 -11.69
C SER A 86 -15.53 0.87 -10.30
N ARG A 87 -15.90 0.06 -9.31
CA ARG A 87 -15.38 0.20 -7.94
C ARG A 87 -14.00 -0.43 -7.85
N VAL A 88 -13.04 0.36 -7.43
CA VAL A 88 -11.62 0.03 -7.48
C VAL A 88 -11.05 -0.13 -6.08
N LEU A 89 -10.50 -1.32 -5.77
CA LEU A 89 -9.62 -1.51 -4.62
C LEU A 89 -8.17 -1.30 -5.04
N VAL A 90 -7.52 -0.30 -4.46
CA VAL A 90 -6.10 0.00 -4.74
C VAL A 90 -5.19 -0.84 -3.85
N VAL A 91 -4.13 -1.42 -4.41
CA VAL A 91 -3.13 -2.21 -3.68
C VAL A 91 -1.76 -1.55 -3.76
N GLU A 92 -1.13 -1.42 -2.59
CA GLU A 92 0.23 -0.91 -2.42
C GLU A 92 1.05 -1.86 -1.54
N ASP A 93 2.37 -1.82 -1.60
CA ASP A 93 3.23 -2.61 -0.73
C ASP A 93 3.50 -1.90 0.61
N LEU A 94 3.70 -0.59 0.57
CA LEU A 94 4.17 0.19 1.72
C LEU A 94 3.55 1.58 1.76
N ILE A 95 2.93 1.93 2.86
CA ILE A 95 2.49 3.29 3.15
C ILE A 95 3.53 4.01 4.03
N SER A 96 4.15 5.03 3.44
CA SER A 96 5.07 5.93 4.13
C SER A 96 4.40 7.30 4.36
N LYS A 97 4.93 8.38 3.80
CA LYS A 97 4.38 9.75 3.95
C LYS A 97 3.19 10.08 3.04
N GLY A 98 2.81 9.19 2.15
CA GLY A 98 1.50 9.27 1.52
C GLY A 98 1.40 9.92 0.14
N GLY A 99 2.50 10.25 -0.53
CA GLY A 99 2.42 11.02 -1.78
C GLY A 99 2.07 10.22 -3.04
N SER A 100 2.51 8.97 -3.16
CA SER A 100 2.38 8.19 -4.40
C SER A 100 0.99 7.60 -4.58
N TYR A 101 0.41 7.03 -3.52
CA TYR A 101 -0.89 6.39 -3.61
C TYR A 101 -2.05 7.40 -3.82
N LEU A 102 -1.99 8.60 -3.22
CA LEU A 102 -3.02 9.63 -3.47
C LEU A 102 -3.03 10.06 -4.94
N LYS A 103 -1.86 10.18 -5.57
CA LYS A 103 -1.78 10.42 -7.02
C LYS A 103 -2.44 9.31 -7.82
N ALA A 104 -2.24 8.04 -7.42
CA ALA A 104 -2.88 6.92 -8.08
C ALA A 104 -4.41 6.95 -7.89
N VAL A 105 -4.88 7.29 -6.69
CA VAL A 105 -6.32 7.48 -6.41
C VAL A 105 -6.91 8.59 -7.29
N ASP A 106 -6.22 9.72 -7.41
CA ASP A 106 -6.68 10.84 -8.27
C ASP A 106 -6.73 10.43 -9.74
N VAL A 107 -5.71 9.73 -10.24
CA VAL A 107 -5.68 9.21 -11.62
C VAL A 107 -6.84 8.27 -11.91
N LEU A 108 -7.15 7.37 -10.97
CA LEU A 108 -8.27 6.43 -11.12
C LEU A 108 -9.62 7.15 -11.10
N LYS A 109 -9.81 8.12 -10.21
CA LYS A 109 -11.04 8.94 -10.15
C LYS A 109 -11.22 9.79 -11.41
N GLU A 110 -10.15 10.42 -11.91
CA GLU A 110 -10.17 11.19 -13.16
C GLU A 110 -10.50 10.33 -14.39
N ALA A 111 -10.15 9.04 -14.34
CA ALA A 111 -10.50 8.06 -15.38
C ALA A 111 -11.92 7.48 -15.24
N GLY A 112 -12.70 7.93 -14.25
CA GLY A 112 -14.08 7.52 -14.04
C GLY A 112 -14.24 6.29 -13.15
N GLY A 113 -13.19 5.86 -12.43
CA GLY A 113 -13.27 4.82 -11.40
C GLY A 113 -13.73 5.37 -10.05
N GLU A 114 -14.43 4.56 -9.28
CA GLU A 114 -14.80 4.81 -7.90
C GLU A 114 -13.83 4.10 -6.97
N VAL A 115 -12.87 4.83 -6.37
CA VAL A 115 -11.90 4.23 -5.44
C VAL A 115 -12.57 4.02 -4.10
N ILE A 116 -12.75 2.74 -3.70
CA ILE A 116 -13.37 2.34 -2.44
C ILE A 116 -12.39 2.32 -1.26
N GLY A 117 -11.09 2.26 -1.53
CA GLY A 117 -10.05 2.28 -0.52
C GLY A 117 -8.71 1.78 -1.01
N VAL A 118 -7.75 1.78 -0.09
CA VAL A 118 -6.38 1.30 -0.31
C VAL A 118 -6.08 0.18 0.67
N LEU A 119 -5.58 -0.94 0.16
CA LEU A 119 -5.07 -2.07 0.93
C LEU A 119 -3.56 -2.16 0.74
N ALA A 120 -2.79 -2.14 1.83
CA ALA A 120 -1.35 -2.26 1.76
C ALA A 120 -0.82 -3.37 2.67
N ILE A 121 0.41 -3.84 2.41
CA ILE A 121 1.05 -4.85 3.25
C ILE A 121 1.48 -4.21 4.57
N PHE A 122 2.10 -3.02 4.50
CA PHE A 122 2.70 -2.40 5.67
C PHE A 122 2.51 -0.88 5.70
N THR A 123 2.41 -0.32 6.90
CA THR A 123 2.48 1.13 7.13
C THR A 123 3.44 1.48 8.26
N TYR A 124 4.17 2.60 8.11
CA TYR A 124 4.93 3.19 9.22
C TYR A 124 4.02 3.87 10.26
N GLY A 125 2.74 4.11 9.95
CA GLY A 125 1.80 4.79 10.83
C GLY A 125 2.20 6.24 11.09
N PHE A 126 2.65 6.95 10.06
CA PHE A 126 2.92 8.38 10.17
C PHE A 126 1.60 9.16 10.16
N GLU A 127 1.40 10.02 11.14
CA GLU A 127 0.21 10.85 11.28
C GLU A 127 -0.15 11.60 10.00
N LYS A 128 0.86 12.07 9.28
CA LYS A 128 0.68 12.76 8.00
C LYS A 128 0.01 11.88 6.93
N ALA A 129 0.31 10.58 6.91
CA ALA A 129 -0.35 9.64 6.01
C ALA A 129 -1.82 9.45 6.43
N ASP A 130 -2.08 9.26 7.72
CA ASP A 130 -3.43 9.06 8.23
C ASP A 130 -4.32 10.28 7.97
N GLN A 131 -3.80 11.49 8.17
CA GLN A 131 -4.47 12.74 7.82
C GLN A 131 -4.75 12.84 6.32
N ALA A 132 -3.80 12.45 5.47
CA ALA A 132 -3.95 12.51 4.03
C ALA A 132 -5.05 11.55 3.53
N PHE A 133 -5.13 10.33 4.06
CA PHE A 133 -6.21 9.38 3.78
C PHE A 133 -7.58 9.88 4.28
N SER A 134 -7.62 10.42 5.49
CA SER A 134 -8.83 11.01 6.06
C SER A 134 -9.35 12.16 5.20
N ASN A 135 -8.48 13.09 4.80
CA ASN A 135 -8.84 14.23 3.96
C ASN A 135 -9.32 13.82 2.57
N ALA A 136 -8.79 12.72 2.04
CA ALA A 136 -9.20 12.17 0.74
C ALA A 136 -10.48 11.34 0.81
N ASN A 137 -11.07 11.15 2.01
CA ASN A 137 -12.18 10.22 2.24
C ASN A 137 -11.89 8.83 1.64
N CYS A 138 -10.64 8.34 1.80
CA CYS A 138 -10.20 7.09 1.22
C CYS A 138 -9.80 6.12 2.35
N PRO A 139 -10.58 5.08 2.63
CA PRO A 139 -10.23 4.09 3.65
C PRO A 139 -8.88 3.44 3.39
N LEU A 140 -8.03 3.37 4.41
CA LEU A 140 -6.77 2.63 4.39
C LEU A 140 -6.86 1.42 5.33
N LYS A 141 -6.48 0.24 4.84
CA LYS A 141 -6.24 -0.94 5.68
C LYS A 141 -4.91 -1.57 5.32
N THR A 142 -4.25 -2.13 6.33
CA THR A 142 -2.93 -2.76 6.15
C THR A 142 -2.89 -4.12 6.83
N LEU A 143 -2.01 -5.00 6.37
CA LEU A 143 -1.80 -6.30 7.01
C LEU A 143 -0.98 -6.16 8.28
N SER A 144 0.00 -5.26 8.28
CA SER A 144 0.88 -4.99 9.42
C SER A 144 1.27 -3.52 9.48
N ASN A 145 1.89 -3.13 10.60
CA ASN A 145 2.32 -1.76 10.85
C ASN A 145 3.59 -1.72 11.70
N TYR A 146 4.12 -0.52 11.90
CA TYR A 146 5.34 -0.30 12.68
C TYR A 146 5.21 -0.74 14.15
N ASP A 147 4.04 -0.53 14.77
CA ASP A 147 3.82 -0.89 16.17
C ASP A 147 3.79 -2.41 16.40
N ALA A 148 3.33 -3.17 15.41
CA ALA A 148 3.38 -4.64 15.43
C ALA A 148 4.78 -5.16 15.09
N LEU A 149 5.54 -4.48 14.23
CA LEU A 149 6.86 -4.91 13.79
C LEU A 149 7.90 -4.86 14.92
N ILE A 150 7.92 -3.77 15.71
CA ILE A 150 8.98 -3.51 16.68
C ILE A 150 9.03 -4.57 17.80
N PRO A 151 7.92 -4.94 18.46
CA PRO A 151 7.93 -6.03 19.46
C PRO A 151 8.40 -7.36 18.89
N GLU A 152 7.94 -7.70 17.69
CA GLU A 152 8.33 -8.93 16.99
C GLU A 152 9.82 -8.96 16.67
N ALA A 153 10.38 -7.82 16.27
CA ALA A 153 11.81 -7.69 15.98
C ALA A 153 12.68 -7.84 17.24
N ILE A 154 12.19 -7.39 18.41
CA ILE A 154 12.85 -7.59 19.72
C ILE A 154 12.79 -9.07 20.11
N GLU A 155 11.62 -9.70 20.04
CA GLU A 155 11.42 -11.10 20.40
C GLU A 155 12.31 -12.02 19.56
N ASN A 156 12.46 -11.72 18.28
CA ASN A 156 13.33 -12.47 17.36
C ASN A 156 14.80 -11.98 17.35
N GLN A 157 15.20 -11.12 18.28
CA GLN A 157 16.57 -10.62 18.46
C GLN A 157 17.18 -9.90 17.25
N TYR A 158 16.35 -9.32 16.36
CA TYR A 158 16.81 -8.44 15.27
C TYR A 158 17.22 -7.05 15.76
N ILE A 159 16.62 -6.60 16.87
CA ILE A 159 16.93 -5.36 17.57
C ILE A 159 16.94 -5.62 19.08
N SER A 160 17.56 -4.71 19.83
CA SER A 160 17.59 -4.78 21.29
C SER A 160 16.53 -3.89 21.95
N ASP A 161 16.21 -4.15 23.22
CA ASP A 161 15.34 -3.27 24.01
C ASP A 161 15.88 -1.85 24.09
N SER A 162 17.20 -1.66 24.06
CA SER A 162 17.82 -0.33 24.07
C SER A 162 17.52 0.50 22.82
N ASP A 163 17.20 -0.14 21.69
CA ASP A 163 16.85 0.53 20.44
C ASP A 163 15.42 1.05 20.42
N LEU A 164 14.55 0.54 21.31
CA LEU A 164 13.11 0.81 21.33
C LEU A 164 12.81 2.31 21.44
N ASN A 165 13.46 3.01 22.36
CA ASN A 165 13.22 4.45 22.58
C ASN A 165 13.66 5.26 21.36
N PHE A 166 14.79 4.93 20.77
CA PHE A 166 15.29 5.57 19.56
C PHE A 166 14.31 5.36 18.39
N LEU A 167 13.83 4.15 18.17
CA LEU A 167 12.91 3.82 17.08
C LEU A 167 11.56 4.53 17.24
N LYS A 168 11.03 4.60 18.46
CA LYS A 168 9.79 5.34 18.75
C LYS A 168 9.96 6.84 18.51
N SER A 169 11.05 7.45 19.01
CA SER A 169 11.36 8.87 18.80
C SER A 169 11.52 9.19 17.31
N TRP A 170 12.28 8.37 16.59
CA TRP A 170 12.46 8.52 15.15
C TRP A 170 11.13 8.55 14.40
N ARG A 171 10.19 7.63 14.70
CA ARG A 171 8.87 7.60 14.04
C ARG A 171 8.11 8.90 14.29
N THR A 172 8.11 9.40 15.50
CA THR A 172 7.43 10.65 15.87
C THR A 172 8.05 11.86 15.15
N GLU A 173 9.35 11.99 15.16
CA GLU A 173 10.08 13.10 14.51
C GLU A 173 9.88 13.10 13.00
N VAL A 174 10.01 11.95 12.35
CA VAL A 174 9.85 11.81 10.90
C VAL A 174 8.40 11.94 10.48
N GLY A 175 7.46 11.45 11.28
CA GLY A 175 6.02 11.58 11.05
C GLY A 175 5.55 13.03 11.08
N SER A 176 6.16 13.87 11.92
CA SER A 176 5.82 15.29 12.10
C SER A 176 6.62 16.24 11.18
N SER A 177 7.72 15.76 10.56
CA SER A 177 8.57 16.61 9.71
C SER A 177 7.92 16.95 8.37
N LYS A 178 8.01 18.26 8.00
CA LYS A 178 7.46 18.87 6.77
C LYS A 178 7.95 18.22 5.49
#